data_2aeeafc527b7110660c911c5b804aec7
#
_entry.id   2aeeafc527b7110660c911c5b804aec7
#
_cell.length_a   1.000
_cell.length_b   1.000
_cell.length_c   1.000
_cell.angle_alpha   90.00
_cell.angle_beta   90.00
_cell.angle_gamma   90.00
#
_symmetry.space_group_name_H-M   'P 1'
#
loop_
_entity.id
_entity.type
_entity.pdbx_description
1 polymer ?
#
loop_
_entity_poly.entity_id
_entity_poly.type
_entity_poly.pdbx_seq_one_letter_code
_entity_poly.pdbx_strand_id
1 'polypeptide(L)'
;MNEYSNTFKEIRTSKNYTQTYIASNQLSRSLYAKIEAGQVIPSYTKFLFLLQRLDLGIQEFEYIHNNYSLSAKQNILAKFSLINTNLDTISLNELISLCTKYLKNDKDIFISNILSICKALFLVQSEDDYHKAIILVAPIWERLSKQDT
;
A
#
# COMPACT_ATOMS: atom_id res chain seq x y z
N MET A 1 0.18 21.64 -8.84
CA MET A 1 0.61 20.65 -9.84
C MET A 1 0.02 19.32 -9.41
N ASN A 2 -0.59 18.58 -10.32
CA ASN A 2 -1.15 17.25 -9.97
C ASN A 2 0.00 16.28 -9.68
N GLU A 3 -0.05 15.65 -8.53
CA GLU A 3 1.02 14.78 -8.01
C GLU A 3 1.40 13.65 -8.98
N TYR A 4 0.41 13.09 -9.72
CA TYR A 4 0.60 11.97 -10.64
C TYR A 4 1.03 12.37 -12.08
N SER A 5 1.01 13.64 -12.43
CA SER A 5 1.22 14.10 -13.81
C SER A 5 2.60 13.73 -14.37
N ASN A 6 3.62 13.91 -13.56
CA ASN A 6 5.00 13.59 -13.95
C ASN A 6 5.20 12.08 -14.13
N THR A 7 4.57 11.27 -13.27
CA THR A 7 4.62 9.80 -13.34
C THR A 7 4.05 9.27 -14.65
N PHE A 8 2.91 9.79 -15.12
CA PHE A 8 2.37 9.43 -16.44
C PHE A 8 3.37 9.70 -17.56
N LYS A 9 4.00 10.88 -17.54
CA LYS A 9 4.99 11.27 -18.56
C LYS A 9 6.22 10.38 -18.52
N GLU A 10 6.77 10.12 -17.34
CA GLU A 10 7.94 9.26 -17.13
C GLU A 10 7.69 7.84 -17.64
N ILE A 11 6.58 7.23 -17.25
CA ILE A 11 6.21 5.87 -17.68
C ILE A 11 6.03 5.82 -19.21
N ARG A 12 5.29 6.77 -19.78
CA ARG A 12 5.09 6.81 -21.23
C ARG A 12 6.41 6.94 -21.99
N THR A 13 7.30 7.83 -21.54
CA THR A 13 8.58 8.05 -22.20
C THR A 13 9.52 6.86 -22.05
N SER A 14 9.55 6.21 -20.88
CA SER A 14 10.36 4.99 -20.68
C SER A 14 9.92 3.84 -21.59
N LYS A 15 8.63 3.76 -21.92
CA LYS A 15 8.07 2.77 -22.86
C LYS A 15 8.13 3.23 -24.33
N ASN A 16 8.70 4.41 -24.61
CA ASN A 16 8.76 5.01 -25.96
C ASN A 16 7.38 5.21 -26.63
N TYR A 17 6.32 5.41 -25.82
CA TYR A 17 4.99 5.65 -26.34
C TYR A 17 4.78 7.14 -26.66
N THR A 18 4.03 7.43 -27.73
CA THR A 18 3.59 8.79 -28.04
C THR A 18 2.35 9.18 -27.25
N GLN A 19 2.14 10.48 -27.04
CA GLN A 19 0.88 10.97 -26.43
C GLN A 19 -0.35 10.56 -27.22
N THR A 20 -0.25 10.52 -28.55
CA THR A 20 -1.33 10.09 -29.44
C THR A 20 -1.67 8.61 -29.24
N TYR A 21 -0.66 7.77 -29.09
CA TYR A 21 -0.86 6.34 -28.83
C TYR A 21 -1.59 6.10 -27.49
N ILE A 22 -1.17 6.80 -26.43
CA ILE A 22 -1.83 6.65 -25.10
C ILE A 22 -3.25 7.22 -25.11
N ALA A 23 -3.46 8.39 -25.71
CA ALA A 23 -4.79 9.01 -25.80
C ALA A 23 -5.79 8.11 -26.54
N SER A 24 -5.37 7.45 -27.64
CA SER A 24 -6.21 6.59 -28.44
C SER A 24 -7.52 7.28 -28.88
N ASN A 25 -8.62 6.53 -28.96
CA ASN A 25 -9.93 7.05 -29.37
C ASN A 25 -10.78 7.55 -28.19
N GLN A 26 -10.35 7.37 -26.94
CA GLN A 26 -11.13 7.74 -25.75
C GLN A 26 -10.74 9.09 -25.15
N LEU A 27 -9.57 9.60 -25.49
CA LEU A 27 -9.05 10.90 -25.03
C LEU A 27 -8.50 11.67 -26.22
N SER A 28 -8.70 12.99 -26.24
CA SER A 28 -7.93 13.79 -27.20
C SER A 28 -6.45 13.86 -26.74
N ARG A 29 -5.54 13.90 -27.72
CA ARG A 29 -4.12 14.12 -27.45
C ARG A 29 -3.90 15.38 -26.59
N SER A 30 -4.64 16.45 -26.88
CA SER A 30 -4.59 17.71 -26.15
C SER A 30 -4.97 17.54 -24.67
N LEU A 31 -6.02 16.76 -24.37
CA LEU A 31 -6.42 16.48 -22.99
C LEU A 31 -5.34 15.67 -22.26
N TYR A 32 -4.77 14.65 -22.91
CA TYR A 32 -3.72 13.86 -22.31
C TYR A 32 -2.45 14.71 -22.05
N ALA A 33 -2.07 15.59 -22.97
CA ALA A 33 -0.95 16.53 -22.76
C ALA A 33 -1.19 17.44 -21.53
N LYS A 34 -2.43 17.91 -21.33
CA LYS A 34 -2.80 18.70 -20.13
C LYS A 34 -2.72 17.87 -18.84
N ILE A 35 -3.05 16.57 -18.88
CA ILE A 35 -2.91 15.66 -17.73
C ILE A 35 -1.43 15.50 -17.39
N GLU A 36 -0.54 15.24 -18.37
CA GLU A 36 0.91 15.14 -18.14
C GLU A 36 1.54 16.45 -17.67
N ALA A 37 0.98 17.58 -18.08
CA ALA A 37 1.42 18.89 -17.62
C ALA A 37 0.87 19.29 -16.23
N GLY A 38 0.06 18.44 -15.60
CA GLY A 38 -0.55 18.72 -14.29
C GLY A 38 -1.65 19.76 -14.31
N GLN A 39 -2.14 20.15 -15.48
CA GLN A 39 -3.19 21.17 -15.66
C GLN A 39 -4.59 20.59 -15.49
N VAL A 40 -4.74 19.27 -15.67
CA VAL A 40 -6.02 18.59 -15.55
C VAL A 40 -5.82 17.31 -14.73
N ILE A 41 -6.68 17.12 -13.75
CA ILE A 41 -6.77 15.87 -13.00
C ILE A 41 -7.72 14.93 -13.77
N PRO A 42 -7.28 13.74 -14.19
CA PRO A 42 -8.18 12.79 -14.86
C PRO A 42 -9.26 12.31 -13.89
N SER A 43 -10.48 12.10 -14.38
CA SER A 43 -11.48 11.36 -13.62
C SER A 43 -11.00 9.92 -13.39
N TYR A 44 -11.57 9.24 -12.39
CA TYR A 44 -11.20 7.85 -12.08
C TYR A 44 -11.26 6.92 -13.30
N THR A 45 -12.31 7.03 -14.10
CA THR A 45 -12.46 6.23 -15.33
C THR A 45 -11.35 6.49 -16.34
N LYS A 46 -10.97 7.78 -16.51
CA LYS A 46 -9.87 8.15 -17.40
C LYS A 46 -8.52 7.69 -16.84
N PHE A 47 -8.34 7.77 -15.53
CA PHE A 47 -7.14 7.26 -14.86
C PHE A 47 -6.96 5.76 -15.12
N LEU A 48 -8.00 4.94 -14.90
CA LEU A 48 -7.96 3.50 -15.19
C LEU A 48 -7.68 3.21 -16.67
N PHE A 49 -8.30 3.96 -17.58
CA PHE A 49 -8.03 3.84 -19.01
C PHE A 49 -6.55 4.13 -19.32
N LEU A 50 -5.97 5.19 -18.75
CA LEU A 50 -4.56 5.53 -18.95
C LEU A 50 -3.62 4.45 -18.41
N LEU A 51 -3.92 3.86 -17.24
CA LEU A 51 -3.16 2.74 -16.71
C LEU A 51 -3.19 1.54 -17.65
N GLN A 52 -4.37 1.20 -18.18
CA GLN A 52 -4.51 0.12 -19.15
C GLN A 52 -3.71 0.38 -20.43
N ARG A 53 -3.70 1.64 -20.92
CA ARG A 53 -2.91 2.03 -22.10
C ARG A 53 -1.39 1.99 -21.87
N LEU A 54 -0.98 2.13 -20.62
CA LEU A 54 0.41 2.03 -20.19
C LEU A 54 0.81 0.60 -19.77
N ASP A 55 -0.12 -0.36 -19.87
CA ASP A 55 0.08 -1.74 -19.41
C ASP A 55 0.54 -1.83 -17.95
N LEU A 56 -0.17 -1.13 -17.06
CA LEU A 56 0.15 -1.06 -15.63
C LEU A 56 -1.06 -1.34 -14.75
N GLY A 57 -0.81 -1.99 -13.62
CA GLY A 57 -1.75 -2.01 -12.49
C GLY A 57 -1.64 -0.75 -11.61
N ILE A 58 -2.68 -0.49 -10.80
CA ILE A 58 -2.68 0.64 -9.86
C ILE A 58 -1.49 0.55 -8.89
N GLN A 59 -1.22 -0.63 -8.34
CA GLN A 59 -0.13 -0.84 -7.38
C GLN A 59 1.25 -0.56 -8.00
N GLU A 60 1.45 -0.98 -9.25
CA GLU A 60 2.69 -0.72 -9.99
C GLU A 60 2.86 0.77 -10.27
N PHE A 61 1.80 1.45 -10.69
CA PHE A 61 1.81 2.90 -10.88
C PHE A 61 2.17 3.64 -9.59
N GLU A 62 1.54 3.29 -8.46
CA GLU A 62 1.85 3.88 -7.16
C GLU A 62 3.30 3.59 -6.73
N TYR A 63 3.80 2.40 -6.99
CA TYR A 63 5.19 2.04 -6.69
C TYR A 63 6.18 2.92 -7.48
N ILE A 64 5.93 3.13 -8.78
CA ILE A 64 6.74 4.03 -9.62
C ILE A 64 6.60 5.47 -9.13
N HIS A 65 5.37 5.92 -8.85
CA HIS A 65 5.10 7.26 -8.34
C HIS A 65 5.87 7.56 -7.06
N ASN A 66 6.01 6.59 -6.18
CA ASN A 66 6.77 6.67 -4.94
C ASN A 66 8.27 6.38 -5.11
N ASN A 67 8.83 6.62 -6.30
CA ASN A 67 10.24 6.38 -6.63
C ASN A 67 10.70 4.95 -6.28
N TYR A 68 9.91 3.96 -6.66
CA TYR A 68 10.18 2.53 -6.41
C TYR A 68 10.32 2.19 -4.92
N SER A 69 9.64 2.94 -4.05
CA SER A 69 9.59 2.69 -2.62
C SER A 69 8.18 2.31 -2.17
N LEU A 70 8.09 1.42 -1.21
CA LEU A 70 6.82 1.11 -0.56
C LEU A 70 6.48 2.25 0.42
N SER A 71 5.20 2.61 0.50
CA SER A 71 4.72 3.45 1.59
C SER A 71 4.98 2.77 2.95
N ALA A 72 5.01 3.53 4.04
CA ALA A 72 5.22 2.97 5.38
C ALA A 72 4.21 1.84 5.69
N LYS A 73 2.94 2.02 5.30
CA LYS A 73 1.90 0.99 5.44
C LYS A 73 2.17 -0.23 4.57
N GLN A 74 2.48 -0.05 3.29
CA GLN A 74 2.79 -1.15 2.38
C GLN A 74 4.01 -1.95 2.86
N ASN A 75 5.04 -1.28 3.39
CA ASN A 75 6.20 -1.95 3.96
C ASN A 75 5.84 -2.81 5.16
N ILE A 76 4.99 -2.33 6.08
CA ILE A 76 4.48 -3.11 7.21
C ILE A 76 3.73 -4.33 6.70
N LEU A 77 2.82 -4.17 5.72
CA LEU A 77 2.03 -5.27 5.17
C LEU A 77 2.89 -6.32 4.49
N ALA A 78 3.86 -5.91 3.69
CA ALA A 78 4.80 -6.82 3.04
C ALA A 78 5.61 -7.64 4.05
N LYS A 79 6.16 -6.99 5.09
CA LYS A 79 6.89 -7.68 6.16
C LYS A 79 5.98 -8.60 6.97
N PHE A 80 4.75 -8.18 7.28
CA PHE A 80 3.79 -9.00 8.00
C PHE A 80 3.41 -10.28 7.24
N SER A 81 3.25 -10.20 5.91
CA SER A 81 2.96 -11.38 5.08
C SER A 81 4.07 -12.42 5.08
N LEU A 82 5.30 -12.03 5.36
CA LEU A 82 6.46 -12.93 5.42
C LEU A 82 6.64 -13.61 6.78
N ILE A 83 5.97 -13.13 7.84
CA ILE A 83 6.08 -13.72 9.20
C ILE A 83 5.66 -15.18 9.24
N ASN A 84 4.70 -15.60 8.42
CA ASN A 84 4.24 -17.00 8.37
C ASN A 84 5.35 -18.01 8.00
N THR A 85 6.43 -17.53 7.40
CA THR A 85 7.57 -18.38 6.98
C THR A 85 8.74 -18.30 7.93
N ASN A 86 8.80 -17.30 8.80
CA ASN A 86 9.97 -17.06 9.67
C ASN A 86 9.54 -16.31 10.95
N LEU A 87 9.01 -17.07 11.93
CA LEU A 87 8.57 -16.55 13.24
C LEU A 87 9.78 -16.29 14.16
N ASP A 88 10.75 -15.51 13.71
CA ASP A 88 11.86 -15.12 14.59
C ASP A 88 11.55 -13.86 15.38
N THR A 89 12.09 -13.77 16.59
CA THR A 89 11.87 -12.64 17.51
C THR A 89 12.44 -11.33 17.00
N ILE A 90 13.43 -11.36 16.12
CA ILE A 90 14.06 -10.16 15.52
C ILE A 90 13.08 -9.53 14.54
N SER A 91 12.52 -10.33 13.62
CA SER A 91 11.52 -9.88 12.64
C SER A 91 10.24 -9.37 13.31
N LEU A 92 9.80 -10.02 14.39
CA LEU A 92 8.66 -9.57 15.19
C LEU A 92 8.92 -8.22 15.85
N ASN A 93 10.10 -8.01 16.48
CA ASN A 93 10.48 -6.74 17.09
C ASN A 93 10.59 -5.61 16.06
N GLU A 94 11.14 -5.88 14.88
CA GLU A 94 11.19 -4.91 13.79
C GLU A 94 9.78 -4.46 13.38
N LEU A 95 8.85 -5.39 13.18
CA LEU A 95 7.47 -5.08 12.84
C LEU A 95 6.75 -4.31 13.96
N ILE A 96 6.92 -4.70 15.21
CA ILE A 96 6.37 -3.98 16.36
C ILE A 96 6.86 -2.52 16.34
N SER A 97 8.15 -2.29 16.07
CA SER A 97 8.74 -0.96 15.99
C SER A 97 8.13 -0.14 14.84
N LEU A 98 8.01 -0.74 13.64
CA LEU A 98 7.43 -0.09 12.46
C LEU A 98 5.96 0.27 12.68
N CYS A 99 5.14 -0.64 13.19
CA CYS A 99 3.74 -0.39 13.51
C CYS A 99 3.59 0.72 14.56
N THR A 100 4.41 0.68 15.61
CA THR A 100 4.39 1.69 16.69
C THR A 100 4.75 3.07 16.15
N LYS A 101 5.76 3.15 15.28
CA LYS A 101 6.15 4.40 14.61
C LYS A 101 5.05 4.95 13.72
N TYR A 102 4.43 4.09 12.92
CA TYR A 102 3.33 4.46 12.03
C TYR A 102 2.14 5.03 12.82
N LEU A 103 1.72 4.33 13.88
CA LEU A 103 0.56 4.69 14.70
C LEU A 103 0.75 5.95 15.56
N LYS A 104 1.96 6.51 15.65
CA LYS A 104 2.18 7.83 16.30
C LYS A 104 1.56 8.97 15.48
N ASN A 105 1.53 8.83 14.15
CA ASN A 105 1.08 9.88 13.23
C ASN A 105 -0.29 9.58 12.62
N ASP A 106 -0.67 8.31 12.54
CA ASP A 106 -1.88 7.85 11.87
C ASP A 106 -2.71 6.93 12.76
N LYS A 107 -4.03 7.14 12.75
CA LYS A 107 -4.98 6.23 13.40
C LYS A 107 -5.44 5.18 12.38
N ASP A 108 -4.86 3.99 12.44
CA ASP A 108 -5.18 2.89 11.53
C ASP A 108 -5.45 1.61 12.32
N ILE A 109 -6.73 1.19 12.31
CA ILE A 109 -7.18 0.00 13.06
C ILE A 109 -6.53 -1.28 12.54
N PHE A 110 -6.25 -1.36 11.24
CA PHE A 110 -5.64 -2.53 10.64
C PHE A 110 -4.18 -2.68 11.09
N ILE A 111 -3.41 -1.60 11.08
CA ILE A 111 -2.04 -1.60 11.61
C ILE A 111 -2.01 -1.82 13.13
N SER A 112 -3.01 -1.30 13.86
CA SER A 112 -3.16 -1.57 15.29
C SER A 112 -3.40 -3.06 15.56
N ASN A 113 -4.19 -3.74 14.73
CA ASN A 113 -4.41 -5.18 14.84
C ASN A 113 -3.12 -5.97 14.56
N ILE A 114 -2.37 -5.59 13.52
CA ILE A 114 -1.06 -6.20 13.22
C ILE A 114 -0.10 -6.04 14.41
N LEU A 115 -0.05 -4.85 15.01
CA LEU A 115 0.78 -4.60 16.19
C LEU A 115 0.41 -5.54 17.35
N SER A 116 -0.89 -5.70 17.64
CA SER A 116 -1.37 -6.60 18.70
C SER A 116 -1.02 -8.05 18.42
N ILE A 117 -1.18 -8.50 17.17
CA ILE A 117 -0.82 -9.87 16.74
C ILE A 117 0.70 -10.08 16.90
N CYS A 118 1.53 -9.15 16.43
CA CYS A 118 2.99 -9.29 16.55
C CYS A 118 3.45 -9.32 18.00
N LYS A 119 2.85 -8.49 18.88
CA LYS A 119 3.14 -8.51 20.33
C LYS A 119 2.72 -9.82 20.97
N ALA A 120 1.56 -10.37 20.61
CA ALA A 120 1.10 -11.67 21.12
C ALA A 120 2.03 -12.79 20.70
N LEU A 121 2.44 -12.83 19.42
CA LEU A 121 3.40 -13.81 18.93
C LEU A 121 4.76 -13.70 19.62
N PHE A 122 5.22 -12.48 19.86
CA PHE A 122 6.46 -12.24 20.59
C PHE A 122 6.41 -12.78 22.02
N LEU A 123 5.30 -12.54 22.76
CA LEU A 123 5.09 -13.06 24.11
C LEU A 123 5.11 -14.59 24.15
N VAL A 124 4.46 -15.23 23.19
CA VAL A 124 4.46 -16.70 23.09
C VAL A 124 5.87 -17.24 22.84
N GLN A 125 6.64 -16.61 21.96
CA GLN A 125 7.96 -17.11 21.58
C GLN A 125 9.07 -16.83 22.58
N SER A 126 9.04 -15.64 23.21
CA SER A 126 10.14 -15.20 24.08
C SER A 126 9.89 -15.43 25.56
N GLU A 127 8.62 -15.42 25.98
CA GLU A 127 8.25 -15.45 27.41
C GLU A 127 7.33 -16.63 27.77
N ASP A 128 6.91 -17.42 26.79
CA ASP A 128 5.93 -18.51 26.96
C ASP A 128 4.61 -18.07 27.61
N ASP A 129 4.27 -16.76 27.50
CA ASP A 129 3.12 -16.15 28.16
C ASP A 129 1.89 -16.15 27.27
N TYR A 130 1.26 -17.30 27.16
CA TYR A 130 0.04 -17.50 26.37
C TYR A 130 -1.15 -16.69 26.91
N HIS A 131 -1.20 -16.46 28.23
CA HIS A 131 -2.32 -15.74 28.84
C HIS A 131 -2.35 -14.27 28.41
N LYS A 132 -1.23 -13.57 28.48
CA LYS A 132 -1.12 -12.19 27.98
C LYS A 132 -1.30 -12.12 26.47
N ALA A 133 -0.78 -13.08 25.71
CA ALA A 133 -0.94 -13.14 24.26
C ALA A 133 -2.42 -13.20 23.86
N ILE A 134 -3.22 -14.06 24.53
CA ILE A 134 -4.65 -14.16 24.29
C ILE A 134 -5.39 -12.85 24.58
N ILE A 135 -5.06 -12.17 25.68
CA ILE A 135 -5.67 -10.88 26.03
C ILE A 135 -5.44 -9.83 24.94
N LEU A 136 -4.28 -9.83 24.29
CA LEU A 136 -3.97 -8.87 23.20
C LEU A 136 -4.77 -9.11 21.94
N VAL A 137 -5.09 -10.35 21.60
CA VAL A 137 -5.79 -10.69 20.34
C VAL A 137 -7.29 -10.87 20.50
N ALA A 138 -7.79 -11.11 21.72
CA ALA A 138 -9.22 -11.31 21.99
C ALA A 138 -10.12 -10.19 21.43
N PRO A 139 -9.80 -8.88 21.56
CA PRO A 139 -10.63 -7.82 21.01
C PRO A 139 -10.68 -7.82 19.47
N ILE A 140 -9.64 -8.35 18.81
CA ILE A 140 -9.62 -8.51 17.35
C ILE A 140 -10.59 -9.61 16.95
N TRP A 141 -10.51 -10.75 17.60
CA TRP A 141 -11.38 -11.90 17.37
C TRP A 141 -12.86 -11.55 17.57
N GLU A 142 -13.19 -10.87 18.67
CA GLU A 142 -14.56 -10.43 18.96
C GLU A 142 -15.15 -9.49 17.89
N ARG A 143 -14.32 -8.64 17.28
CA ARG A 143 -14.76 -7.75 16.20
C ARG A 143 -14.99 -8.51 14.90
N LEU A 144 -14.10 -9.43 14.55
CA LEU A 144 -14.20 -10.21 13.31
C LEU A 144 -15.41 -11.15 13.37
N SER A 145 -15.64 -11.83 14.51
CA SER A 145 -16.77 -12.75 14.68
C SER A 145 -18.15 -12.08 14.59
N LYS A 146 -18.23 -10.75 14.81
CA LYS A 146 -19.47 -9.98 14.69
C LYS A 146 -19.73 -9.45 13.25
N GLN A 147 -18.77 -9.55 12.35
CA GLN A 147 -18.92 -9.12 10.97
C GLN A 147 -19.46 -10.22 10.04
N ASP A 148 -19.45 -11.48 10.51
CA ASP A 148 -19.92 -12.65 9.75
C ASP A 148 -21.40 -13.00 10.05
N THR A 149 -22.15 -12.12 10.72
CA THR A 149 -23.60 -12.22 10.99
C THR A 149 -24.34 -11.07 10.35
#